data_8c86c05436d84f52663d1bed554ef94d
#
_entry.id   8c86c05436d84f52663d1bed554ef94d
#
_cell.length_a   1.000
_cell.length_b   1.000
_cell.length_c   1.000
_cell.angle_alpha   90.00
_cell.angle_beta   90.00
_cell.angle_gamma   90.00
#
_symmetry.space_group_name_H-M   'P 1'
#
loop_
_entity.id
_entity.type
_entity.pdbx_description
1 polymer ?
#
loop_
_entity_poly.entity_id
_entity_poly.type
_entity_poly.pdbx_seq_one_letter_code
_entity_poly.pdbx_strand_id
1 'polypeptide(L)'
;SIWREVPLAGPDPIVFVKENYADWTLEENQDRISETVWLTRADNQGMFNAYSQESYDPDGPSGTSWRWGSTLDDSYSELEYTSWNSAVTQSGFNVNQTLIQQAAGTPVLSLYLHDTDEYYDITFLSFGGNNSGGGFSWSRQRIDSTMAETDLWDFITTVPWIGGEDDYSRVVPTLGDSTAN
;
A
#
# COMPACT_ATOMS: atom_id res chain seq x y z
N SER A 1 13.98 -19.66 -3.83
CA SER A 1 13.70 -18.94 -2.59
C SER A 1 12.44 -19.53 -1.97
N ILE A 2 12.54 -20.04 -0.74
CA ILE A 2 11.45 -20.71 -0.02
C ILE A 2 10.58 -19.66 0.70
N TRP A 3 11.07 -18.45 0.79
CA TRP A 3 10.39 -17.38 1.52
C TRP A 3 9.55 -16.56 0.56
N ARG A 4 8.26 -16.53 0.79
CA ARG A 4 7.33 -15.63 0.13
C ARG A 4 6.75 -14.69 1.18
N GLU A 5 6.87 -13.41 0.95
CA GLU A 5 6.08 -12.44 1.69
C GLU A 5 4.61 -12.66 1.36
N VAL A 6 3.83 -13.03 2.35
CA VAL A 6 2.37 -13.12 2.20
C VAL A 6 1.78 -11.87 2.83
N PRO A 7 1.23 -10.94 2.03
CA PRO A 7 0.50 -9.83 2.60
C PRO A 7 -0.71 -10.36 3.35
N LEU A 8 -0.80 -10.05 4.64
CA LEU A 8 -1.99 -10.31 5.43
C LEU A 8 -2.84 -9.04 5.48
N ALA A 9 -4.13 -9.19 5.26
CA ALA A 9 -5.06 -8.11 5.53
C ALA A 9 -4.94 -7.74 7.01
N GLY A 10 -4.62 -6.47 7.29
CA GLY A 10 -4.63 -5.89 8.61
C GLY A 10 -6.05 -5.71 9.16
N PRO A 11 -6.25 -4.79 10.09
CA PRO A 11 -7.59 -4.46 10.61
C PRO A 11 -8.55 -4.07 9.49
N ASP A 12 -9.85 -4.07 9.79
CA ASP A 12 -10.92 -3.72 8.84
C ASP A 12 -10.63 -2.42 8.09
N PRO A 13 -11.03 -2.32 6.81
CA PRO A 13 -10.84 -1.13 6.02
C PRO A 13 -11.51 0.09 6.66
N ILE A 14 -10.84 1.23 6.57
CA ILE A 14 -11.39 2.51 7.02
C ILE A 14 -11.86 3.29 5.80
N VAL A 15 -13.11 3.74 5.84
CA VAL A 15 -13.68 4.62 4.82
C VAL A 15 -13.56 6.06 5.26
N PHE A 16 -13.00 6.90 4.41
CA PHE A 16 -12.92 8.34 4.60
C PHE A 16 -13.69 9.06 3.48
N VAL A 17 -14.39 10.12 3.84
CA VAL A 17 -15.16 10.94 2.91
C VAL A 17 -14.92 12.41 3.19
N LYS A 18 -14.52 13.16 2.16
CA LYS A 18 -14.51 14.62 2.15
C LYS A 18 -15.43 15.12 1.05
N GLU A 19 -16.41 15.91 1.42
CA GLU A 19 -17.35 16.50 0.46
C GLU A 19 -16.69 17.59 -0.40
N ASN A 20 -17.30 17.87 -1.56
CA ASN A 20 -16.90 19.00 -2.37
C ASN A 20 -17.06 20.32 -1.61
N TYR A 21 -16.10 21.21 -1.73
CA TYR A 21 -16.06 22.52 -1.06
C TYR A 21 -16.02 22.49 0.46
N ALA A 22 -15.83 21.29 1.07
CA ALA A 22 -15.60 21.18 2.50
C ALA A 22 -14.26 21.82 2.88
N ASP A 23 -14.25 22.54 3.99
CA ASP A 23 -13.06 23.23 4.48
C ASP A 23 -11.98 22.22 4.87
N TRP A 24 -10.92 22.18 4.06
CA TRP A 24 -9.82 21.23 4.22
C TRP A 24 -8.99 21.46 5.49
N THR A 25 -9.12 22.63 6.12
CA THR A 25 -8.38 22.96 7.36
C THR A 25 -8.98 22.29 8.59
N LEU A 26 -10.23 21.81 8.48
CA LEU A 26 -10.93 21.14 9.58
C LEU A 26 -10.54 19.65 9.66
N GLU A 27 -10.42 19.16 10.88
CA GLU A 27 -10.00 17.78 11.16
C GLU A 27 -10.86 16.72 10.48
N GLU A 28 -12.18 16.91 10.48
CA GLU A 28 -13.13 16.00 9.84
C GLU A 28 -12.96 15.88 8.32
N ASN A 29 -12.26 16.82 7.69
CA ASN A 29 -11.98 16.85 6.27
C ASN A 29 -10.53 16.43 5.93
N GLN A 30 -9.84 15.82 6.89
CA GLN A 30 -8.48 15.32 6.76
C GLN A 30 -8.44 13.84 7.16
N ASP A 31 -8.04 12.95 6.26
CA ASP A 31 -7.79 11.56 6.63
C ASP A 31 -6.47 11.47 7.40
N ARG A 32 -6.57 11.50 8.72
CA ARG A 32 -5.44 11.45 9.64
C ARG A 32 -5.02 10.00 9.86
N ILE A 33 -4.13 9.52 8.99
CA ILE A 33 -3.70 8.12 8.97
C ILE A 33 -2.66 7.84 10.07
N SER A 34 -1.78 8.82 10.32
CA SER A 34 -0.79 8.77 11.38
C SER A 34 -0.68 10.12 12.09
N GLU A 35 0.24 10.25 13.05
CA GLU A 35 0.48 11.51 13.75
C GLU A 35 0.95 12.64 12.83
N THR A 36 1.62 12.32 11.72
CA THR A 36 2.22 13.31 10.80
C THR A 36 1.71 13.21 9.36
N VAL A 37 0.72 12.35 9.07
CA VAL A 37 0.14 12.21 7.73
C VAL A 37 -1.37 12.41 7.79
N TRP A 38 -1.82 13.63 7.36
CA TRP A 38 -3.22 14.07 7.31
C TRP A 38 -3.60 14.41 5.87
N LEU A 39 -4.13 13.44 5.15
CA LEU A 39 -4.38 13.56 3.72
C LEU A 39 -5.68 14.29 3.43
N THR A 40 -5.59 15.30 2.58
CA THR A 40 -6.74 16.12 2.18
C THR A 40 -6.54 16.74 0.79
N ARG A 41 -7.54 17.51 0.35
CA ARG A 41 -7.54 18.29 -0.89
C ARG A 41 -8.19 19.64 -0.67
N ALA A 42 -7.63 20.70 -1.22
CA ALA A 42 -8.34 21.97 -1.39
C ALA A 42 -9.23 21.92 -2.65
N ASP A 43 -10.10 22.91 -2.82
CA ASP A 43 -11.22 22.89 -3.75
C ASP A 43 -10.87 22.52 -5.21
N ASN A 44 -9.73 22.93 -5.70
CA ASN A 44 -9.33 22.72 -7.10
C ASN A 44 -7.90 22.14 -7.19
N GLN A 45 -7.46 21.43 -6.17
CA GLN A 45 -6.09 20.95 -6.08
C GLN A 45 -6.03 19.42 -6.03
N GLY A 46 -4.82 18.88 -6.24
CA GLY A 46 -4.48 17.51 -5.94
C GLY A 46 -4.40 17.26 -4.44
N MET A 47 -4.01 16.06 -4.08
CA MET A 47 -3.88 15.63 -2.69
C MET A 47 -2.59 16.16 -2.06
N PHE A 48 -2.66 16.54 -0.79
CA PHE A 48 -1.51 16.97 0.00
C PHE A 48 -1.66 16.55 1.48
N ASN A 49 -0.58 16.67 2.23
CA ASN A 49 -0.54 16.36 3.65
C ASN A 49 -0.73 17.64 4.49
N ALA A 50 -1.92 17.85 5.05
CA ALA A 50 -2.26 19.06 5.81
C ALA A 50 -1.44 19.23 7.11
N TYR A 51 -0.75 18.18 7.59
CA TYR A 51 0.17 18.31 8.72
C TYR A 51 1.37 19.22 8.41
N SER A 52 1.88 19.15 7.18
CA SER A 52 3.13 19.81 6.79
C SER A 52 3.04 20.66 5.52
N GLN A 53 1.91 20.66 4.84
CA GLN A 53 1.66 21.39 3.60
C GLN A 53 0.37 22.20 3.70
N GLU A 54 0.35 23.37 3.07
CA GLU A 54 -0.85 24.24 2.99
C GLU A 54 -1.53 24.18 1.63
N SER A 55 -0.94 23.43 0.69
CA SER A 55 -1.45 23.27 -0.67
C SER A 55 -0.82 22.07 -1.37
N TYR A 56 -1.42 21.69 -2.48
CA TYR A 56 -0.88 20.65 -3.35
C TYR A 56 0.53 20.99 -3.87
N ASP A 57 1.38 19.99 -3.83
CA ASP A 57 2.70 19.98 -4.44
C ASP A 57 2.74 18.90 -5.55
N PRO A 58 3.38 19.13 -6.71
CA PRO A 58 3.51 18.12 -7.76
C PRO A 58 4.13 16.79 -7.32
N ASP A 59 4.98 16.82 -6.30
CA ASP A 59 5.52 15.58 -5.72
C ASP A 59 4.48 14.83 -4.87
N GLY A 60 3.39 15.50 -4.53
CA GLY A 60 2.28 14.92 -3.77
C GLY A 60 2.39 15.13 -2.26
N PRO A 61 1.63 14.34 -1.49
CA PRO A 61 1.62 14.45 -0.03
C PRO A 61 2.98 14.13 0.58
N SER A 62 3.54 15.06 1.33
CA SER A 62 4.81 14.84 2.04
C SER A 62 4.70 13.72 3.08
N GLY A 63 5.78 13.01 3.35
CA GLY A 63 5.81 11.88 4.28
C GLY A 63 5.17 10.60 3.73
N THR A 64 4.84 10.58 2.44
CA THR A 64 4.24 9.43 1.77
C THR A 64 4.99 9.04 0.50
N SER A 65 4.89 7.77 0.16
CA SER A 65 5.25 7.26 -1.17
C SER A 65 4.13 6.38 -1.70
N TRP A 66 4.00 6.34 -3.01
CA TRP A 66 2.86 5.74 -3.68
C TRP A 66 3.29 4.78 -4.77
N ARG A 67 2.42 3.85 -5.07
CA ARG A 67 2.62 2.89 -6.13
C ARG A 67 1.29 2.59 -6.80
N TRP A 68 1.31 2.50 -8.13
CA TRP A 68 0.15 2.00 -8.87
C TRP A 68 -0.02 0.49 -8.66
N GLY A 69 -1.22 0.07 -8.31
CA GLY A 69 -1.57 -1.32 -8.06
C GLY A 69 -1.70 -1.68 -6.59
N SER A 70 -2.28 -2.84 -6.34
CA SER A 70 -2.47 -3.42 -5.01
C SER A 70 -1.19 -4.11 -4.52
N THR A 71 -0.99 -4.16 -3.22
CA THR A 71 0.04 -4.99 -2.58
C THR A 71 -0.19 -6.49 -2.81
N LEU A 72 -1.42 -6.88 -3.18
CA LEU A 72 -1.78 -8.25 -3.51
C LEU A 72 -1.45 -8.64 -4.96
N ASP A 73 -0.98 -7.69 -5.78
CA ASP A 73 -0.58 -7.96 -7.14
C ASP A 73 0.71 -8.77 -7.18
N ASP A 74 0.78 -9.79 -8.04
CA ASP A 74 1.95 -10.67 -8.18
C ASP A 74 3.22 -9.91 -8.61
N SER A 75 3.07 -8.78 -9.30
CA SER A 75 4.17 -7.88 -9.69
C SER A 75 4.61 -6.93 -8.58
N TYR A 76 4.03 -7.01 -7.40
CA TYR A 76 4.25 -6.06 -6.31
C TYR A 76 5.73 -5.87 -5.94
N SER A 77 6.50 -6.93 -5.88
CA SER A 77 7.92 -6.89 -5.50
C SER A 77 8.83 -6.24 -6.54
N GLU A 78 8.35 -6.07 -7.77
CA GLU A 78 9.14 -5.56 -8.89
C GLU A 78 9.01 -4.05 -9.10
N LEU A 79 8.03 -3.42 -8.44
CA LEU A 79 7.73 -2.01 -8.60
C LEU A 79 8.16 -1.21 -7.38
N GLU A 80 8.73 -0.05 -7.62
CA GLU A 80 9.17 0.87 -6.57
C GLU A 80 8.07 1.85 -6.19
N TYR A 81 8.06 2.25 -4.92
CA TYR A 81 7.26 3.38 -4.45
C TYR A 81 7.85 4.69 -4.96
N THR A 82 6.99 5.58 -5.39
CA THR A 82 7.34 6.85 -6.01
C THR A 82 6.44 7.98 -5.51
N SER A 83 6.53 9.16 -6.09
CA SER A 83 5.63 10.27 -5.78
C SER A 83 4.19 9.96 -6.18
N TRP A 84 3.22 10.63 -5.56
CA TRP A 84 1.80 10.55 -5.93
C TRP A 84 1.58 10.72 -7.43
N ASN A 85 2.11 11.81 -8.00
CA ASN A 85 1.91 12.10 -9.40
C ASN A 85 2.49 11.04 -10.33
N SER A 86 3.69 10.53 -10.02
CA SER A 86 4.32 9.46 -10.78
C SER A 86 3.53 8.17 -10.70
N ALA A 87 3.05 7.77 -9.51
CA ALA A 87 2.25 6.57 -9.35
C ALA A 87 0.96 6.60 -10.14
N VAL A 88 0.24 7.72 -10.13
CA VAL A 88 -1.04 7.85 -10.86
C VAL A 88 -0.86 8.02 -12.36
N THR A 89 0.24 8.57 -12.83
CA THR A 89 0.52 8.72 -14.26
C THR A 89 1.06 7.44 -14.90
N GLN A 90 1.58 6.49 -14.14
CA GLN A 90 2.00 5.17 -14.64
C GLN A 90 0.88 4.40 -15.34
N SER A 91 -0.37 4.67 -15.01
CA SER A 91 -1.51 4.05 -15.67
C SER A 91 -1.76 4.52 -17.11
N GLY A 92 -1.07 5.55 -17.59
CA GLY A 92 -1.30 6.18 -18.90
C GLY A 92 -2.54 7.10 -18.96
N PHE A 93 -3.22 7.31 -17.83
CA PHE A 93 -4.37 8.20 -17.71
C PHE A 93 -4.01 9.43 -16.88
N ASN A 94 -4.76 10.51 -17.03
CA ASN A 94 -4.67 11.59 -16.06
C ASN A 94 -5.29 11.14 -14.72
N VAL A 95 -4.84 11.75 -13.63
CA VAL A 95 -5.25 11.38 -12.26
C VAL A 95 -6.75 11.23 -12.11
N ASN A 96 -7.52 12.19 -12.61
CA ASN A 96 -8.97 12.22 -12.44
C ASN A 96 -9.68 11.06 -13.16
N GLN A 97 -9.29 10.78 -14.38
CA GLN A 97 -9.88 9.68 -15.15
C GLN A 97 -9.55 8.32 -14.54
N THR A 98 -8.31 8.13 -14.18
CA THR A 98 -7.86 6.86 -13.59
C THR A 98 -8.57 6.56 -12.27
N LEU A 99 -8.58 7.52 -11.35
CA LEU A 99 -9.17 7.30 -10.02
C LEU A 99 -10.68 7.11 -10.09
N ILE A 100 -11.37 7.85 -10.97
CA ILE A 100 -12.81 7.71 -11.16
C ILE A 100 -13.17 6.39 -11.84
N GLN A 101 -12.43 5.98 -12.85
CA GLN A 101 -12.67 4.72 -13.56
C GLN A 101 -12.40 3.49 -12.70
N GLN A 102 -11.46 3.59 -11.80
CA GLN A 102 -11.10 2.53 -10.86
C GLN A 102 -11.93 2.55 -9.58
N ALA A 103 -12.82 3.53 -9.41
CA ALA A 103 -13.71 3.64 -8.26
C ALA A 103 -14.70 2.46 -8.08
N ALA A 104 -14.61 1.45 -8.94
CA ALA A 104 -15.46 0.25 -8.91
C ALA A 104 -15.07 -0.79 -7.86
N GLY A 105 -14.35 -0.42 -6.80
CA GLY A 105 -14.12 -1.31 -5.65
C GLY A 105 -12.84 -2.16 -5.72
N THR A 106 -11.94 -1.87 -6.65
CA THR A 106 -10.63 -2.54 -6.74
C THR A 106 -9.54 -1.66 -6.15
N PRO A 107 -8.62 -2.15 -5.30
CA PRO A 107 -7.46 -1.41 -4.85
C PRO A 107 -6.61 -0.97 -6.05
N VAL A 108 -6.34 0.33 -6.16
CA VAL A 108 -5.66 0.91 -7.33
C VAL A 108 -4.32 1.54 -7.02
N LEU A 109 -4.11 1.91 -5.77
CA LEU A 109 -2.85 2.47 -5.29
C LEU A 109 -2.45 1.78 -4.00
N SER A 110 -1.16 1.62 -3.83
CA SER A 110 -0.54 1.30 -2.55
C SER A 110 0.11 2.56 -2.00
N LEU A 111 -0.12 2.81 -0.72
CA LEU A 111 0.43 3.92 0.04
C LEU A 111 1.44 3.39 1.06
N TYR A 112 2.60 4.02 1.13
CA TYR A 112 3.60 3.80 2.16
C TYR A 112 3.77 5.06 3.01
N LEU A 113 3.67 4.93 4.33
CA LEU A 113 3.90 6.00 5.29
C LEU A 113 5.34 5.95 5.80
N HIS A 114 6.06 7.07 5.69
CA HIS A 114 7.47 7.15 6.08
C HIS A 114 7.67 7.17 7.61
N ASP A 115 6.70 7.71 8.35
CA ASP A 115 6.80 7.88 9.81
C ASP A 115 6.53 6.60 10.60
N THR A 116 5.64 5.74 10.10
CA THR A 116 5.23 4.51 10.78
C THR A 116 5.71 3.24 10.10
N ASP A 117 6.30 3.34 8.91
CA ASP A 117 6.70 2.19 8.08
C ASP A 117 5.52 1.24 7.77
N GLU A 118 4.33 1.82 7.56
CA GLU A 118 3.10 1.10 7.30
C GLU A 118 2.69 1.20 5.82
N TYR A 119 2.03 0.14 5.35
CA TYR A 119 1.53 0.02 3.99
C TYR A 119 0.01 -0.09 3.97
N TYR A 120 -0.61 0.55 2.98
CA TYR A 120 -2.06 0.54 2.78
C TYR A 120 -2.40 0.30 1.32
N ASP A 121 -3.43 -0.51 1.07
CA ASP A 121 -4.12 -0.54 -0.22
C ASP A 121 -5.26 0.48 -0.21
N ILE A 122 -5.33 1.28 -1.26
CA ILE A 122 -6.31 2.35 -1.43
C ILE A 122 -7.30 1.98 -2.53
N THR A 123 -8.58 1.99 -2.19
CA THR A 123 -9.69 1.85 -3.12
C THR A 123 -10.47 3.15 -3.17
N PHE A 124 -10.44 3.86 -4.29
CA PHE A 124 -11.23 5.08 -4.46
C PHE A 124 -12.71 4.75 -4.63
N LEU A 125 -13.55 5.47 -3.90
CA LEU A 125 -15.01 5.43 -4.03
C LEU A 125 -15.51 6.63 -4.83
N SER A 126 -14.88 7.78 -4.67
CA SER A 126 -15.11 8.98 -5.47
C SER A 126 -13.87 9.86 -5.53
N PHE A 127 -13.75 10.66 -6.59
CA PHE A 127 -12.70 11.66 -6.71
C PHE A 127 -13.21 12.79 -7.58
N GLY A 128 -13.44 13.95 -6.98
CA GLY A 128 -13.91 15.14 -7.67
C GLY A 128 -12.91 15.59 -8.74
N GLY A 129 -13.38 15.74 -9.97
CA GLY A 129 -12.58 16.21 -11.09
C GLY A 129 -12.19 17.70 -10.97
N ASN A 130 -11.61 18.23 -12.03
CA ASN A 130 -11.21 19.64 -12.09
C ASN A 130 -12.38 20.58 -11.76
N ASN A 131 -12.15 21.53 -10.87
CA ASN A 131 -13.10 22.56 -10.47
C ASN A 131 -14.40 22.05 -9.82
N SER A 132 -14.41 20.85 -9.26
CA SER A 132 -15.58 20.31 -8.58
C SER A 132 -15.52 20.34 -7.05
N GLY A 133 -14.61 21.11 -6.47
CA GLY A 133 -14.57 21.37 -5.03
C GLY A 133 -13.68 20.45 -4.21
N GLY A 134 -12.84 19.62 -4.85
CA GLY A 134 -11.80 18.84 -4.17
C GLY A 134 -12.31 17.74 -3.24
N GLY A 135 -13.57 17.30 -3.41
CA GLY A 135 -14.09 16.16 -2.67
C GLY A 135 -13.48 14.85 -3.12
N PHE A 136 -13.36 13.91 -2.21
CA PHE A 136 -12.96 12.54 -2.49
C PHE A 136 -13.45 11.60 -1.40
N SER A 137 -13.56 10.34 -1.74
CA SER A 137 -13.76 9.29 -0.77
C SER A 137 -12.98 8.05 -1.17
N TRP A 138 -12.48 7.34 -0.19
CA TRP A 138 -11.77 6.10 -0.38
C TRP A 138 -11.95 5.14 0.79
N SER A 139 -11.63 3.89 0.53
CA SER A 139 -11.40 2.88 1.56
C SER A 139 -9.90 2.61 1.60
N ARG A 140 -9.31 2.63 2.78
CA ARG A 140 -7.90 2.24 2.99
C ARG A 140 -7.81 1.00 3.86
N GLN A 141 -7.07 0.02 3.39
CA GLN A 141 -6.81 -1.24 4.07
C GLN A 141 -5.34 -1.29 4.48
N ARG A 142 -5.06 -1.34 5.79
CA ARG A 142 -3.69 -1.58 6.24
C ARG A 142 -3.26 -3.00 5.86
N ILE A 143 -2.05 -3.11 5.35
CA ILE A 143 -1.45 -4.38 4.95
C ILE A 143 -0.32 -4.70 5.92
N ASP A 144 -0.47 -5.79 6.64
CA ASP A 144 0.57 -6.34 7.50
C ASP A 144 1.35 -7.36 6.68
N SER A 145 2.64 -7.11 6.43
CA SER A 145 3.51 -8.12 5.87
C SER A 145 4.09 -8.94 7.01
N THR A 146 3.66 -10.17 7.14
CA THR A 146 4.40 -11.14 7.95
C THR A 146 5.18 -12.05 7.03
N MET A 147 6.46 -12.18 7.27
CA MET A 147 7.22 -13.28 6.72
C MET A 147 6.59 -14.55 7.27
N ALA A 148 6.02 -15.37 6.42
CA ALA A 148 5.49 -16.66 6.85
C ALA A 148 6.67 -17.57 7.22
N GLU A 149 7.06 -17.54 8.48
CA GLU A 149 8.02 -18.50 9.04
C GLU A 149 7.44 -19.93 9.13
N THR A 150 6.13 -20.07 8.90
CA THR A 150 5.42 -21.33 9.11
C THR A 150 5.82 -22.43 8.15
N ASP A 151 6.23 -22.09 6.96
CA ASP A 151 6.32 -23.12 5.91
C ASP A 151 7.54 -24.02 6.02
N LEU A 152 8.60 -23.58 6.70
CA LEU A 152 9.80 -24.40 6.82
C LEU A 152 9.64 -25.50 7.87
N TRP A 153 9.02 -25.17 8.99
CA TRP A 153 8.77 -26.15 10.07
C TRP A 153 7.66 -27.12 9.67
N ASP A 154 6.61 -26.66 9.03
CA ASP A 154 5.57 -27.52 8.50
C ASP A 154 6.11 -28.45 7.41
N PHE A 155 6.99 -27.96 6.55
CA PHE A 155 7.66 -28.78 5.56
C PHE A 155 8.53 -29.87 6.22
N ILE A 156 9.34 -29.51 7.20
CA ILE A 156 10.21 -30.46 7.92
C ILE A 156 9.39 -31.50 8.68
N THR A 157 8.24 -31.12 9.23
CA THR A 157 7.41 -32.02 10.05
C THR A 157 6.40 -32.83 9.24
N THR A 158 6.01 -32.39 8.05
CA THR A 158 4.99 -33.04 7.25
C THR A 158 5.54 -33.88 6.11
N VAL A 159 6.77 -33.64 5.68
CA VAL A 159 7.39 -34.50 4.68
C VAL A 159 7.81 -35.83 5.35
N PRO A 160 7.29 -36.98 4.88
CA PRO A 160 7.73 -38.25 5.38
C PRO A 160 9.24 -38.39 5.21
N TRP A 161 9.91 -38.84 6.24
CA TRP A 161 11.33 -39.21 6.19
C TRP A 161 11.54 -40.31 5.15
N ILE A 162 12.18 -40.01 4.05
CA ILE A 162 12.43 -40.94 2.95
C ILE A 162 13.89 -41.32 2.81
N GLY A 163 14.74 -40.92 3.71
CA GLY A 163 16.17 -41.23 3.71
C GLY A 163 16.57 -42.09 4.91
N GLY A 164 17.65 -42.85 4.74
CA GLY A 164 18.27 -43.52 5.87
C GLY A 164 19.00 -42.52 6.77
N GLU A 165 19.55 -43.01 7.89
CA GLU A 165 20.25 -42.19 8.90
C GLU A 165 21.42 -41.35 8.33
N ASP A 166 21.86 -41.66 7.11
CA ASP A 166 23.01 -41.01 6.46
C ASP A 166 22.61 -39.90 5.50
N ASP A 167 21.33 -39.58 5.33
CA ASP A 167 20.88 -38.66 4.29
C ASP A 167 20.46 -37.26 4.82
N TYR A 168 21.01 -36.88 5.97
CA TYR A 168 20.86 -35.51 6.48
C TYR A 168 21.31 -34.44 5.50
N SER A 169 22.23 -34.78 4.62
CA SER A 169 22.74 -33.86 3.60
C SER A 169 21.71 -33.45 2.54
N ARG A 170 20.59 -34.16 2.42
CA ARG A 170 19.53 -33.86 1.47
C ARG A 170 18.44 -32.94 2.03
N VAL A 171 18.29 -32.92 3.34
CA VAL A 171 17.29 -32.08 4.02
C VAL A 171 17.91 -30.77 4.49
N VAL A 172 19.13 -30.82 5.00
CA VAL A 172 19.84 -29.66 5.54
C VAL A 172 20.37 -28.69 4.48
N PRO A 173 20.72 -29.07 3.25
CA PRO A 173 21.18 -28.10 2.27
C PRO A 173 20.10 -27.10 1.85
N THR A 174 18.83 -27.43 2.01
CA THR A 174 17.73 -26.49 1.77
C THR A 174 17.64 -25.39 2.82
N LEU A 175 18.32 -25.54 3.93
CA LEU A 175 18.46 -24.52 4.96
C LEU A 175 19.61 -23.55 4.70
N GLY A 176 20.19 -23.59 3.50
CA GLY A 176 21.24 -22.66 3.12
C GLY A 176 22.47 -22.80 4.02
N ASP A 177 22.85 -24.02 4.35
CA ASP A 177 24.07 -24.25 5.11
C ASP A 177 25.29 -23.82 4.28
N SER A 178 25.64 -22.56 4.48
CA SER A 178 26.92 -22.01 4.04
C SER A 178 28.08 -22.46 4.98
N THR A 179 27.83 -23.35 5.92
CA THR A 179 28.80 -23.76 6.92
C THR A 179 29.23 -25.22 6.83
N ALA A 180 28.77 -25.94 5.80
CA ALA A 180 29.33 -27.26 5.52
C ALA A 180 30.66 -27.10 4.78
N ASN A 181 31.69 -26.80 5.53
CA ASN A 181 33.09 -27.02 5.25
C ASN A 181 33.74 -27.72 6.44
#